data_96440801e411934c13f0f4ef8aa63efb
#
_entry.id   96440801e411934c13f0f4ef8aa63efb
#
_cell.length_a   1.000
_cell.length_b   1.000
_cell.length_c   1.000
_cell.angle_alpha   90.00
_cell.angle_beta   90.00
_cell.angle_gamma   90.00
#
_symmetry.space_group_name_H-M   'P 1'
#
loop_
_entity.id
_entity.type
_entity.pdbx_description
1 polymer ?
#
loop_
_entity_poly.entity_id
_entity_poly.type
_entity_poly.pdbx_seq_one_letter_code
_entity_poly.pdbx_strand_id
1 'polypeptide(L)'
;MSSFAPPDASVLALADLIDRALPQTQCTRCGFPDCRAYATAIAEGRAGINQCPPGGQAGIETLARLTGSDVVALDPAHGVEGPRQLAVIDEAWCIGCTLCIKACPVDCIVGGPKLMHTVVDAQCTGCELCIPVCPVDCISLVNVTQDRTGWDAWSADLAQQSRQRYDFHRFRTEREQREQDERLARKAVATLAHLAEESKVTDPVELEHKRNLIEAALARSRLQRAV
;
A
#
# COMPACT_ATOMS: atom_id res chain seq x y z
N MET A 1 -6.19 -19.01 -22.10
CA MET A 1 -5.74 -19.34 -20.73
C MET A 1 -4.22 -19.34 -20.76
N SER A 2 -3.59 -18.20 -20.42
CA SER A 2 -2.12 -18.09 -20.40
C SER A 2 -1.64 -18.76 -19.11
N SER A 3 -0.90 -19.85 -19.26
CA SER A 3 -0.22 -20.56 -18.17
C SER A 3 0.87 -19.62 -17.62
N PHE A 4 0.64 -19.06 -16.44
CA PHE A 4 1.66 -18.31 -15.71
C PHE A 4 2.67 -19.33 -15.18
N ALA A 5 3.80 -19.49 -15.86
CA ALA A 5 4.92 -20.21 -15.30
C ALA A 5 5.46 -19.42 -14.09
N PRO A 6 5.83 -20.06 -12.98
CA PRO A 6 6.46 -19.37 -11.87
C PRO A 6 7.75 -18.67 -12.35
N PRO A 7 8.06 -17.46 -11.83
CA PRO A 7 9.27 -16.75 -12.22
C PRO A 7 10.51 -17.58 -11.89
N ASP A 8 11.53 -17.48 -12.75
CA ASP A 8 12.82 -18.17 -12.57
C ASP A 8 13.46 -17.75 -11.22
N ALA A 9 14.08 -18.70 -10.53
CA ALA A 9 14.76 -18.46 -9.24
C ALA A 9 15.83 -17.34 -9.35
N SER A 10 16.48 -17.19 -10.51
CA SER A 10 17.44 -16.12 -10.77
C SER A 10 16.75 -14.72 -10.81
N VAL A 11 15.57 -14.64 -11.39
CA VAL A 11 14.74 -13.41 -11.42
C VAL A 11 14.30 -13.02 -10.02
N LEU A 12 13.87 -14.00 -9.21
CA LEU A 12 13.48 -13.74 -7.82
C LEU A 12 14.65 -13.25 -6.98
N ALA A 13 15.84 -13.87 -7.13
CA ALA A 13 17.06 -13.44 -6.43
C ALA A 13 17.48 -12.02 -6.83
N LEU A 14 17.41 -11.69 -8.11
CA LEU A 14 17.68 -10.33 -8.60
C LEU A 14 16.66 -9.33 -8.07
N ALA A 15 15.38 -9.66 -8.08
CA ALA A 15 14.32 -8.82 -7.52
C ALA A 15 14.54 -8.54 -6.02
N ASP A 16 15.06 -9.53 -5.25
CA ASP A 16 15.40 -9.35 -3.83
C ASP A 16 16.55 -8.37 -3.64
N LEU A 17 17.58 -8.42 -4.50
CA LEU A 17 18.70 -7.48 -4.44
C LEU A 17 18.25 -6.06 -4.80
N ILE A 18 17.49 -5.92 -5.87
CA ILE A 18 16.92 -4.64 -6.30
C ILE A 18 16.03 -4.04 -5.21
N ASP A 19 15.12 -4.83 -4.65
CA ASP A 19 14.21 -4.39 -3.59
C ASP A 19 14.97 -3.86 -2.36
N ARG A 20 16.08 -4.50 -1.97
CA ARG A 20 16.95 -4.02 -0.89
C ARG A 20 17.68 -2.72 -1.21
N ALA A 21 17.92 -2.43 -2.48
CA ALA A 21 18.57 -1.22 -2.96
C ALA A 21 17.60 -0.05 -3.14
N LEU A 22 16.29 -0.28 -3.08
CA LEU A 22 15.28 0.77 -3.18
C LEU A 22 15.08 1.51 -1.83
N PRO A 23 14.69 2.80 -1.87
CA PRO A 23 14.54 3.62 -0.66
C PRO A 23 13.33 3.22 0.21
N GLN A 24 12.49 2.32 -0.22
CA GLN A 24 11.36 1.77 0.55
C GLN A 24 10.34 2.81 1.04
N THR A 25 10.19 3.91 0.32
CA THR A 25 9.22 4.97 0.66
C THR A 25 7.77 4.58 0.36
N GLN A 26 7.55 3.53 -0.43
CA GLN A 26 6.24 2.99 -0.83
C GLN A 26 5.32 4.04 -1.48
N CYS A 27 5.92 5.01 -2.20
CA CYS A 27 5.24 6.20 -2.70
C CYS A 27 4.44 6.00 -4.01
N THR A 28 4.57 4.84 -4.65
CA THR A 28 3.92 4.49 -5.95
C THR A 28 4.29 5.37 -7.15
N ARG A 29 5.18 6.36 -7.01
CA ARG A 29 5.56 7.29 -8.10
C ARG A 29 6.16 6.59 -9.31
N CYS A 30 6.84 5.45 -9.10
CA CYS A 30 7.36 4.61 -10.18
C CYS A 30 6.29 3.95 -11.05
N GLY A 31 4.99 4.13 -10.75
CA GLY A 31 3.87 3.49 -11.45
C GLY A 31 3.54 2.08 -10.96
N PHE A 32 4.23 1.59 -9.92
CA PHE A 32 3.98 0.28 -9.31
C PHE A 32 3.35 0.44 -7.91
N PRO A 33 2.58 -0.56 -7.44
CA PRO A 33 1.84 -0.45 -6.18
C PRO A 33 2.75 -0.38 -4.94
N ASP A 34 3.97 -0.90 -5.04
CA ASP A 34 4.97 -0.87 -3.98
C ASP A 34 6.39 -1.04 -4.52
N CYS A 35 7.40 -0.88 -3.66
CA CYS A 35 8.80 -1.01 -4.04
C CYS A 35 9.15 -2.44 -4.48
N ARG A 36 8.54 -3.47 -3.89
CA ARG A 36 8.75 -4.86 -4.27
C ARG A 36 8.23 -5.16 -5.67
N ALA A 37 7.05 -4.67 -6.02
CA ALA A 37 6.48 -4.83 -7.36
C ALA A 37 7.36 -4.13 -8.43
N TYR A 38 7.89 -2.95 -8.12
CA TYR A 38 8.83 -2.28 -9.00
C TYR A 38 10.14 -3.07 -9.16
N ALA A 39 10.71 -3.57 -8.05
CA ALA A 39 11.91 -4.41 -8.09
C ALA A 39 11.71 -5.68 -8.94
N THR A 40 10.55 -6.32 -8.80
CA THR A 40 10.19 -7.49 -9.61
C THR A 40 10.06 -7.12 -11.09
N ALA A 41 9.42 -6.01 -11.41
CA ALA A 41 9.28 -5.54 -12.79
C ALA A 41 10.63 -5.21 -13.45
N ILE A 42 11.59 -4.64 -12.71
CA ILE A 42 12.96 -4.44 -13.19
C ILE A 42 13.63 -5.80 -13.46
N ALA A 43 13.58 -6.72 -12.53
CA ALA A 43 14.21 -8.03 -12.66
C ALA A 43 13.65 -8.85 -13.84
N GLU A 44 12.39 -8.65 -14.18
CA GLU A 44 11.71 -9.25 -15.34
C GLU A 44 11.89 -8.45 -16.64
N GLY A 45 12.62 -7.33 -16.63
CA GLY A 45 12.80 -6.46 -17.80
C GLY A 45 11.56 -5.70 -18.26
N ARG A 46 10.53 -5.57 -17.41
CA ARG A 46 9.27 -4.87 -17.68
C ARG A 46 9.30 -3.40 -17.29
N ALA A 47 10.30 -2.97 -16.51
CA ALA A 47 10.47 -1.60 -16.04
C ALA A 47 11.92 -1.14 -16.19
N GLY A 48 12.10 0.16 -16.46
CA GLY A 48 13.41 0.80 -16.43
C GLY A 48 13.92 0.98 -15.00
N ILE A 49 15.23 1.12 -14.81
CA ILE A 49 15.85 1.35 -13.51
C ILE A 49 15.71 2.79 -13.00
N ASN A 50 15.16 3.69 -13.81
CA ASN A 50 15.16 5.14 -13.62
C ASN A 50 13.79 5.73 -13.28
N GLN A 51 12.88 4.94 -12.70
CA GLN A 51 11.49 5.37 -12.38
C GLN A 51 11.30 5.71 -10.90
N CYS A 52 12.36 5.78 -10.08
CA CYS A 52 12.26 6.01 -8.63
C CYS A 52 12.81 7.39 -8.22
N PRO A 53 11.99 8.46 -8.14
CA PRO A 53 12.46 9.78 -7.72
C PRO A 53 13.08 9.82 -6.31
N PRO A 54 12.52 9.13 -5.28
CA PRO A 54 13.15 9.12 -3.97
C PRO A 54 14.53 8.44 -3.93
N GLY A 55 14.81 7.54 -4.86
CA GLY A 55 16.13 6.91 -5.00
C GLY A 55 17.16 7.82 -5.67
N GLY A 56 16.69 8.77 -6.48
CA GLY A 56 17.52 9.72 -7.20
C GLY A 56 18.53 9.08 -8.13
N GLN A 57 19.50 9.88 -8.55
CA GLN A 57 20.57 9.44 -9.46
C GLN A 57 21.46 8.35 -8.81
N ALA A 58 21.78 8.46 -7.53
CA ALA A 58 22.56 7.46 -6.80
C ALA A 58 21.87 6.09 -6.72
N GLY A 59 20.52 6.10 -6.61
CA GLY A 59 19.70 4.88 -6.70
C GLY A 59 19.82 4.24 -8.09
N ILE A 60 19.72 5.01 -9.16
CA ILE A 60 19.85 4.54 -10.54
C ILE A 60 21.23 3.90 -10.76
N GLU A 61 22.32 4.53 -10.32
CA GLU A 61 23.68 3.98 -10.40
C GLU A 61 23.79 2.64 -9.67
N THR A 62 23.14 2.52 -8.52
CA THR A 62 23.12 1.27 -7.75
C THR A 62 22.35 0.17 -8.49
N LEU A 63 21.18 0.51 -9.05
CA LEU A 63 20.38 -0.42 -9.83
C LEU A 63 21.08 -0.82 -11.14
N ALA A 64 21.77 0.11 -11.81
CA ALA A 64 22.57 -0.18 -13.00
C ALA A 64 23.66 -1.23 -12.71
N ARG A 65 24.38 -1.10 -11.59
CA ARG A 65 25.36 -2.11 -11.16
C ARG A 65 24.76 -3.48 -10.89
N LEU A 66 23.56 -3.53 -10.28
CA LEU A 66 22.89 -4.79 -9.96
C LEU A 66 22.33 -5.50 -11.19
N THR A 67 21.87 -4.74 -12.17
CA THR A 67 21.23 -5.29 -13.38
C THR A 67 22.18 -5.44 -14.56
N GLY A 68 23.39 -4.86 -14.48
CA GLY A 68 24.31 -4.79 -15.61
C GLY A 68 23.87 -3.83 -16.72
N SER A 69 22.96 -2.90 -16.41
CA SER A 69 22.42 -1.93 -17.37
C SER A 69 23.26 -0.64 -17.37
N ASP A 70 23.13 0.14 -18.44
CA ASP A 70 23.73 1.47 -18.49
C ASP A 70 23.07 2.43 -17.52
N VAL A 71 23.84 3.37 -16.95
CA VAL A 71 23.33 4.45 -16.13
C VAL A 71 22.60 5.46 -17.01
N VAL A 72 21.33 5.71 -16.70
CA VAL A 72 20.46 6.65 -17.43
C VAL A 72 19.98 7.74 -16.48
N ALA A 73 19.47 8.85 -17.02
CA ALA A 73 18.87 9.90 -16.22
C ALA A 73 17.52 9.45 -15.64
N LEU A 74 17.13 10.04 -14.50
CA LEU A 74 15.80 9.85 -13.93
C LEU A 74 14.73 10.21 -14.97
N ASP A 75 13.73 9.35 -15.10
CA ASP A 75 12.62 9.58 -16.01
C ASP A 75 11.65 10.64 -15.42
N PRO A 76 11.53 11.81 -16.06
CA PRO A 76 10.69 12.90 -15.56
C PRO A 76 9.20 12.56 -15.55
N ALA A 77 8.76 11.55 -16.29
CA ALA A 77 7.37 11.09 -16.27
C ALA A 77 6.96 10.55 -14.87
N HIS A 78 7.92 10.10 -14.06
CA HIS A 78 7.71 9.60 -12.70
C HIS A 78 7.95 10.66 -11.61
N GLY A 79 8.35 11.87 -11.99
CA GLY A 79 8.65 12.99 -11.12
C GLY A 79 10.14 13.32 -11.07
N VAL A 80 10.51 14.16 -10.11
CA VAL A 80 11.88 14.66 -9.96
C VAL A 80 12.44 14.27 -8.60
N GLU A 81 13.77 14.14 -8.54
CA GLU A 81 14.49 14.02 -7.28
C GLU A 81 14.35 15.32 -6.49
N GLY A 82 14.03 15.23 -5.21
CA GLY A 82 13.82 16.38 -4.36
C GLY A 82 14.10 16.07 -2.89
N PRO A 83 14.08 17.11 -2.04
CA PRO A 83 14.28 16.95 -0.61
C PRO A 83 13.16 16.11 0.02
N ARG A 84 13.49 15.47 1.15
CA ARG A 84 12.50 14.70 1.90
C ARG A 84 11.45 15.62 2.52
N GLN A 85 10.21 15.27 2.29
CA GLN A 85 9.05 15.93 2.89
C GLN A 85 8.47 15.09 4.03
N LEU A 86 7.94 15.74 5.07
CA LEU A 86 7.10 15.09 6.09
C LEU A 86 5.67 15.61 5.97
N ALA A 87 4.73 14.72 6.15
CA ALA A 87 3.33 15.09 6.29
C ALA A 87 3.08 15.66 7.70
N VAL A 88 2.41 16.80 7.76
CA VAL A 88 1.95 17.45 9.01
C VAL A 88 0.44 17.59 8.93
N ILE A 89 -0.26 17.14 9.98
CA ILE A 89 -1.71 17.24 10.07
C ILE A 89 -2.06 18.44 10.95
N ASP A 90 -2.87 19.36 10.44
CA ASP A 90 -3.46 20.41 11.26
C ASP A 90 -4.56 19.78 12.14
N GLU A 91 -4.22 19.61 13.42
CA GLU A 91 -5.08 18.94 14.37
C GLU A 91 -6.37 19.72 14.66
N ALA A 92 -6.36 21.07 14.48
CA ALA A 92 -7.55 21.90 14.67
C ALA A 92 -8.60 21.69 13.56
N TRP A 93 -8.16 21.29 12.37
CA TRP A 93 -9.03 21.01 11.22
C TRP A 93 -9.32 19.53 11.03
N CYS A 94 -8.59 18.65 11.71
CA CYS A 94 -8.75 17.20 11.56
C CYS A 94 -10.10 16.73 12.14
N ILE A 95 -10.92 16.11 11.29
CA ILE A 95 -12.25 15.59 11.67
C ILE A 95 -12.25 14.13 12.16
N GLY A 96 -11.09 13.48 12.25
CA GLY A 96 -10.98 12.09 12.71
C GLY A 96 -11.60 11.05 11.77
N CYS A 97 -11.55 11.26 10.46
CA CYS A 97 -12.17 10.36 9.47
C CYS A 97 -11.41 9.03 9.23
N THR A 98 -10.18 8.91 9.71
CA THR A 98 -9.27 7.75 9.59
C THR A 98 -8.78 7.39 8.18
N LEU A 99 -9.12 8.14 7.15
CA LEU A 99 -8.71 7.83 5.77
C LEU A 99 -7.19 7.91 5.57
N CYS A 100 -6.52 8.91 6.16
CA CYS A 100 -5.06 9.05 6.13
C CYS A 100 -4.34 7.89 6.84
N ILE A 101 -4.89 7.37 7.94
CA ILE A 101 -4.36 6.19 8.64
C ILE A 101 -4.39 4.97 7.71
N LYS A 102 -5.52 4.75 7.02
CA LYS A 102 -5.67 3.65 6.07
C LYS A 102 -4.79 3.77 4.84
N ALA A 103 -4.50 5.00 4.40
CA ALA A 103 -3.66 5.27 3.25
C ALA A 103 -2.16 5.19 3.56
N CYS A 104 -1.77 5.22 4.84
CA CYS A 104 -0.36 5.22 5.23
C CYS A 104 0.26 3.83 5.10
N PRO A 105 1.23 3.61 4.19
CA PRO A 105 1.81 2.29 3.96
C PRO A 105 2.74 1.82 5.09
N VAL A 106 3.15 2.72 5.98
CA VAL A 106 4.10 2.43 7.07
C VAL A 106 3.50 2.66 8.46
N ASP A 107 2.19 2.83 8.56
CA ASP A 107 1.44 3.03 9.80
C ASP A 107 2.02 4.15 10.71
N CYS A 108 2.51 5.24 10.10
CA CYS A 108 3.10 6.36 10.86
C CYS A 108 2.06 7.42 11.30
N ILE A 109 0.79 7.25 10.99
CA ILE A 109 -0.28 8.16 11.41
C ILE A 109 -1.07 7.51 12.54
N VAL A 110 -1.14 8.18 13.68
CA VAL A 110 -1.83 7.72 14.87
C VAL A 110 -3.08 8.56 15.15
N GLY A 111 -4.08 7.95 15.78
CA GLY A 111 -5.37 8.57 16.07
C GLY A 111 -6.49 7.54 16.06
N GLY A 112 -7.74 8.00 15.98
CA GLY A 112 -8.89 7.11 15.96
C GLY A 112 -10.14 7.77 15.37
N PRO A 113 -11.23 7.02 15.20
CA PRO A 113 -12.49 7.58 14.70
C PRO A 113 -12.98 8.73 15.59
N LYS A 114 -13.26 9.89 14.97
CA LYS A 114 -13.70 11.13 15.63
C LYS A 114 -12.69 11.73 16.62
N LEU A 115 -11.45 11.30 16.58
CA LEU A 115 -10.31 11.89 17.28
C LEU A 115 -9.36 12.48 16.28
N MET A 116 -8.63 13.55 16.65
CA MET A 116 -7.60 14.12 15.79
C MET A 116 -6.49 13.08 15.50
N HIS A 117 -5.86 13.25 14.35
CA HIS A 117 -4.74 12.40 13.94
C HIS A 117 -3.44 13.20 14.01
N THR A 118 -2.33 12.50 14.27
CA THR A 118 -1.00 13.08 14.19
C THR A 118 -0.03 12.13 13.49
N VAL A 119 1.04 12.68 12.94
CA VAL A 119 2.08 11.91 12.24
C VAL A 119 3.24 11.65 13.20
N VAL A 120 3.76 10.44 13.19
CA VAL A 120 5.02 10.10 13.89
C VAL A 120 6.18 10.42 12.92
N ASP A 121 6.78 11.58 13.06
CA ASP A 121 7.76 12.17 12.13
C ASP A 121 8.90 11.22 11.75
N ALA A 122 9.48 10.55 12.76
CA ALA A 122 10.58 9.60 12.55
C ALA A 122 10.22 8.42 11.65
N GLN A 123 8.94 8.15 11.45
CA GLN A 123 8.44 7.01 10.71
C GLN A 123 7.84 7.40 9.34
N CYS A 124 7.56 8.70 9.13
CA CYS A 124 7.00 9.19 7.89
C CYS A 124 8.02 9.09 6.75
N THR A 125 7.64 8.46 5.65
CA THR A 125 8.49 8.27 4.46
C THR A 125 8.36 9.40 3.43
N GLY A 126 7.44 10.36 3.63
CA GLY A 126 7.16 11.41 2.65
C GLY A 126 6.47 10.89 1.38
N CYS A 127 5.74 9.80 1.46
CA CYS A 127 5.09 9.18 0.30
C CYS A 127 3.89 9.96 -0.26
N GLU A 128 3.35 10.92 0.50
CA GLU A 128 2.23 11.80 0.14
C GLU A 128 0.86 11.12 -0.03
N LEU A 129 0.75 9.80 0.13
CA LEU A 129 -0.49 9.05 -0.09
C LEU A 129 -1.64 9.44 0.86
N CYS A 130 -1.33 10.09 1.99
CA CYS A 130 -2.34 10.59 2.93
C CYS A 130 -3.01 11.89 2.48
N ILE A 131 -2.39 12.66 1.56
CA ILE A 131 -2.89 13.98 1.14
C ILE A 131 -4.17 13.87 0.32
N PRO A 132 -4.22 13.12 -0.81
CA PRO A 132 -5.39 13.10 -1.67
C PRO A 132 -6.63 12.44 -1.04
N VAL A 133 -6.45 11.73 0.07
CA VAL A 133 -7.57 11.07 0.77
C VAL A 133 -8.14 11.92 1.91
N CYS A 134 -7.55 13.07 2.21
CA CYS A 134 -8.04 13.96 3.26
C CYS A 134 -9.22 14.79 2.74
N PRO A 135 -10.45 14.60 3.27
CA PRO A 135 -11.63 15.30 2.74
C PRO A 135 -11.73 16.78 3.16
N VAL A 136 -10.85 17.21 4.07
CA VAL A 136 -10.83 18.59 4.60
C VAL A 136 -9.48 19.27 4.38
N ASP A 137 -8.60 18.68 3.56
CA ASP A 137 -7.29 19.22 3.15
C ASP A 137 -6.41 19.70 4.32
N CYS A 138 -6.50 19.02 5.49
CA CYS A 138 -5.75 19.42 6.68
C CYS A 138 -4.34 18.83 6.75
N ILE A 139 -3.81 18.29 5.64
CA ILE A 139 -2.47 17.68 5.59
C ILE A 139 -1.57 18.49 4.68
N SER A 140 -0.48 18.99 5.21
CA SER A 140 0.56 19.72 4.48
C SER A 140 1.88 18.98 4.49
N LEU A 141 2.84 19.43 3.69
CA LEU A 141 4.19 18.89 3.62
C LEU A 141 5.19 19.92 4.12
N VAL A 142 6.17 19.44 4.89
CA VAL A 142 7.27 20.25 5.39
C VAL A 142 8.59 19.62 4.94
N ASN A 143 9.46 20.42 4.31
CA ASN A 143 10.81 20.01 3.96
C ASN A 143 11.68 19.86 5.22
N VAL A 144 12.25 18.66 5.43
CA VAL A 144 13.04 18.34 6.64
C VAL A 144 14.52 18.07 6.34
N THR A 145 14.93 18.13 5.08
CA THR A 145 16.33 17.86 4.69
C THR A 145 16.97 19.01 3.95
N GLN A 146 16.31 20.18 3.88
CA GLN A 146 16.78 21.35 3.15
C GLN A 146 17.05 21.01 1.67
N ASP A 147 18.30 21.14 1.20
CA ASP A 147 18.70 20.87 -0.17
C ASP A 147 19.18 19.42 -0.40
N ARG A 148 19.24 18.60 0.65
CA ARG A 148 19.65 17.18 0.52
C ARG A 148 18.53 16.36 -0.13
N THR A 149 18.89 15.56 -1.14
CA THR A 149 17.98 14.76 -1.94
C THR A 149 18.41 13.29 -1.97
N GLY A 150 17.59 12.41 -2.51
CA GLY A 150 17.91 11.00 -2.69
C GLY A 150 18.48 10.36 -1.43
N TRP A 151 19.57 9.62 -1.55
CA TRP A 151 20.22 8.92 -0.43
C TRP A 151 20.98 9.84 0.55
N ASP A 152 21.22 11.11 0.21
CA ASP A 152 21.75 12.10 1.16
C ASP A 152 20.65 12.59 2.13
N ALA A 153 19.39 12.52 1.70
CA ALA A 153 18.21 12.85 2.50
C ALA A 153 17.60 11.63 3.24
N TRP A 154 17.97 10.42 2.83
CA TRP A 154 17.35 9.17 3.27
C TRP A 154 18.40 8.07 3.50
N SER A 155 18.58 7.63 4.73
CA SER A 155 19.59 6.62 5.05
C SER A 155 19.12 5.19 4.76
N ALA A 156 20.09 4.27 4.62
CA ALA A 156 19.82 2.84 4.49
C ALA A 156 19.05 2.28 5.70
N ASP A 157 19.32 2.78 6.91
CA ASP A 157 18.62 2.39 8.13
C ASP A 157 17.14 2.80 8.07
N LEU A 158 16.85 4.02 7.62
CA LEU A 158 15.48 4.50 7.44
C LEU A 158 14.75 3.68 6.37
N ALA A 159 15.42 3.33 5.27
CA ALA A 159 14.85 2.47 4.26
C ALA A 159 14.53 1.06 4.81
N GLN A 160 15.44 0.49 5.61
CA GLN A 160 15.22 -0.82 6.23
C GLN A 160 14.07 -0.79 7.26
N GLN A 161 13.98 0.25 8.09
CA GLN A 161 12.87 0.43 9.03
C GLN A 161 11.53 0.60 8.28
N SER A 162 11.52 1.39 7.21
CA SER A 162 10.35 1.59 6.37
C SER A 162 9.87 0.28 5.75
N ARG A 163 10.80 -0.56 5.22
CA ARG A 163 10.48 -1.90 4.73
C ARG A 163 9.80 -2.75 5.79
N GLN A 164 10.40 -2.87 6.98
CA GLN A 164 9.86 -3.69 8.08
C GLN A 164 8.45 -3.24 8.48
N ARG A 165 8.22 -1.92 8.50
CA ARG A 165 6.90 -1.36 8.80
C ARG A 165 5.89 -1.69 7.69
N TYR A 166 6.30 -1.58 6.43
CA TYR A 166 5.44 -1.95 5.31
C TYR A 166 5.10 -3.44 5.30
N ASP A 167 6.06 -4.32 5.55
CA ASP A 167 5.82 -5.75 5.65
C ASP A 167 4.84 -6.08 6.79
N PHE A 168 4.98 -5.40 7.94
CA PHE A 168 4.03 -5.54 9.05
C PHE A 168 2.65 -4.97 8.70
N HIS A 169 2.59 -3.81 8.04
CA HIS A 169 1.34 -3.20 7.55
C HIS A 169 0.58 -4.18 6.64
N ARG A 170 1.26 -4.77 5.67
CA ARG A 170 0.67 -5.77 4.77
C ARG A 170 0.13 -6.98 5.55
N PHE A 171 0.97 -7.58 6.39
CA PHE A 171 0.56 -8.72 7.23
C PHE A 171 -0.68 -8.39 8.08
N ARG A 172 -0.69 -7.23 8.74
CA ARG A 172 -1.81 -6.77 9.57
C ARG A 172 -3.08 -6.57 8.73
N THR A 173 -2.97 -5.88 7.61
CA THR A 173 -4.09 -5.58 6.72
C THR A 173 -4.71 -6.85 6.14
N GLU A 174 -3.88 -7.79 5.68
CA GLU A 174 -4.34 -9.09 5.16
C GLU A 174 -5.03 -9.92 6.25
N ARG A 175 -4.49 -9.92 7.48
CA ARG A 175 -5.10 -10.61 8.61
C ARG A 175 -6.46 -9.98 8.97
N GLU A 176 -6.53 -8.66 9.11
CA GLU A 176 -7.75 -7.93 9.42
C GLU A 176 -8.84 -8.18 8.35
N GLN A 177 -8.46 -8.21 7.08
CA GLN A 177 -9.39 -8.52 5.99
C GLN A 177 -9.93 -9.96 6.13
N ARG A 178 -9.07 -10.95 6.38
CA ARG A 178 -9.51 -12.34 6.58
C ARG A 178 -10.46 -12.47 7.77
N GLU A 179 -10.11 -11.87 8.92
CA GLU A 179 -10.95 -11.88 10.13
C GLU A 179 -12.31 -11.22 9.88
N GLN A 180 -12.33 -10.11 9.13
CA GLN A 180 -13.57 -9.43 8.74
C GLN A 180 -14.42 -10.30 7.83
N ASP A 181 -13.83 -10.93 6.82
CA ASP A 181 -14.54 -11.79 5.88
C ASP A 181 -15.13 -13.02 6.57
N GLU A 182 -14.40 -13.61 7.53
CA GLU A 182 -14.92 -14.71 8.36
C GLU A 182 -16.08 -14.25 9.25
N ARG A 183 -15.96 -13.07 9.85
CA ARG A 183 -17.04 -12.49 10.66
C ARG A 183 -18.30 -12.27 9.83
N LEU A 184 -18.16 -11.69 8.63
CA LEU A 184 -19.28 -11.46 7.73
C LEU A 184 -19.90 -12.78 7.25
N ALA A 185 -19.09 -13.78 6.93
CA ALA A 185 -19.57 -15.11 6.54
C ALA A 185 -20.36 -15.79 7.68
N ARG A 186 -19.83 -15.75 8.91
CA ARG A 186 -20.56 -16.29 10.09
C ARG A 186 -21.90 -15.57 10.30
N LYS A 187 -21.91 -14.24 10.18
CA LYS A 187 -23.14 -13.44 10.29
C LYS A 187 -24.15 -13.82 9.18
N ALA A 188 -23.70 -13.97 7.95
CA ALA A 188 -24.57 -14.34 6.83
C ALA A 188 -25.18 -15.75 7.01
N VAL A 189 -24.41 -16.73 7.51
CA VAL A 189 -24.92 -18.07 7.84
C VAL A 189 -25.97 -18.01 8.94
N ALA A 190 -25.73 -17.25 10.01
CA ALA A 190 -26.70 -17.07 11.08
C ALA A 190 -28.00 -16.39 10.57
N THR A 191 -27.86 -15.36 9.72
CA THR A 191 -29.02 -14.70 9.10
C THR A 191 -29.83 -15.66 8.22
N LEU A 192 -29.18 -16.56 7.46
CA LEU A 192 -29.87 -17.57 6.66
C LEU A 192 -30.68 -18.55 7.53
N ALA A 193 -30.14 -18.96 8.67
CA ALA A 193 -30.81 -19.90 9.57
C ALA A 193 -32.12 -19.34 10.14
N HIS A 194 -32.20 -18.02 10.35
CA HIS A 194 -33.33 -17.34 10.93
C HIS A 194 -34.03 -16.36 9.97
N LEU A 195 -33.81 -16.50 8.67
CA LEU A 195 -34.25 -15.53 7.66
C LEU A 195 -35.77 -15.29 7.67
N ALA A 196 -36.57 -16.34 7.83
CA ALA A 196 -38.03 -16.23 7.84
C ALA A 196 -38.58 -15.58 9.12
N GLU A 197 -37.87 -15.75 10.25
CA GLU A 197 -38.27 -15.24 11.55
C GLU A 197 -37.87 -13.77 11.76
N GLU A 198 -36.68 -13.39 11.30
CA GLU A 198 -36.11 -12.05 11.52
C GLU A 198 -36.35 -11.07 10.35
N SER A 199 -36.79 -11.58 9.18
CA SER A 199 -37.05 -10.74 8.03
C SER A 199 -38.36 -9.94 8.18
N LYS A 200 -38.30 -8.65 7.83
CA LYS A 200 -39.52 -7.83 7.70
C LYS A 200 -40.28 -8.14 6.38
N VAL A 201 -39.72 -8.91 5.51
CA VAL A 201 -40.31 -9.37 4.25
C VAL A 201 -41.14 -10.60 4.56
N THR A 202 -42.42 -10.54 4.25
CA THR A 202 -43.39 -11.61 4.51
C THR A 202 -43.81 -12.38 3.25
N ASP A 203 -43.52 -11.81 2.07
CA ASP A 203 -43.75 -12.47 0.78
C ASP A 203 -42.78 -13.64 0.57
N PRO A 204 -43.27 -14.87 0.35
CA PRO A 204 -42.44 -16.04 0.17
C PRO A 204 -41.48 -15.93 -1.02
N VAL A 205 -41.88 -15.28 -2.12
CA VAL A 205 -41.06 -15.12 -3.33
C VAL A 205 -39.89 -14.17 -3.05
N GLU A 206 -40.16 -13.07 -2.37
CA GLU A 206 -39.12 -12.11 -1.97
C GLU A 206 -38.17 -12.70 -0.93
N LEU A 207 -38.67 -13.52 0.02
CA LEU A 207 -37.83 -14.23 0.99
C LEU A 207 -36.88 -15.21 0.30
N GLU A 208 -37.37 -15.97 -0.68
CA GLU A 208 -36.55 -16.90 -1.45
C GLU A 208 -35.51 -16.14 -2.28
N HIS A 209 -35.88 -15.04 -2.92
CA HIS A 209 -34.92 -14.18 -3.63
C HIS A 209 -33.82 -13.67 -2.69
N LYS A 210 -34.18 -13.18 -1.50
CA LYS A 210 -33.21 -12.72 -0.48
C LYS A 210 -32.29 -13.85 -0.03
N ARG A 211 -32.79 -15.07 0.16
CA ARG A 211 -32.01 -16.28 0.47
C ARG A 211 -30.96 -16.52 -0.61
N ASN A 212 -31.38 -16.59 -1.86
CA ASN A 212 -30.53 -16.85 -3.02
C ASN A 212 -29.40 -15.80 -3.16
N LEU A 213 -29.69 -14.52 -2.87
CA LEU A 213 -28.66 -13.45 -2.88
C LEU A 213 -27.59 -13.68 -1.80
N ILE A 214 -27.98 -14.05 -0.57
CA ILE A 214 -27.05 -14.28 0.53
C ILE A 214 -26.20 -15.55 0.25
N GLU A 215 -26.81 -16.63 -0.26
CA GLU A 215 -26.10 -17.85 -0.62
C GLU A 215 -25.10 -17.64 -1.74
N ALA A 216 -25.50 -16.88 -2.78
CA ALA A 216 -24.59 -16.51 -3.87
C ALA A 216 -23.41 -15.63 -3.38
N ALA A 217 -23.64 -14.72 -2.44
CA ALA A 217 -22.57 -13.92 -1.83
C ALA A 217 -21.60 -14.78 -1.02
N LEU A 218 -22.13 -15.73 -0.20
CA LEU A 218 -21.32 -16.70 0.53
C LEU A 218 -20.50 -17.61 -0.39
N ALA A 219 -21.08 -18.07 -1.49
CA ALA A 219 -20.37 -18.90 -2.48
C ALA A 219 -19.21 -18.14 -3.12
N ARG A 220 -19.41 -16.88 -3.52
CA ARG A 220 -18.35 -16.01 -4.05
C ARG A 220 -17.22 -15.79 -3.03
N SER A 221 -17.57 -15.49 -1.78
CA SER A 221 -16.59 -15.31 -0.70
C SER A 221 -15.77 -16.58 -0.42
N ARG A 222 -16.35 -17.78 -0.54
CA ARG A 222 -15.63 -19.05 -0.39
C ARG A 222 -14.64 -19.29 -1.54
N LEU A 223 -15.03 -18.99 -2.78
CA LEU A 223 -14.16 -19.10 -3.95
C LEU A 223 -12.96 -18.16 -3.86
N GLN A 224 -13.15 -16.92 -3.42
CA GLN A 224 -12.07 -15.95 -3.24
C GLN A 224 -11.06 -16.37 -2.16
N ARG A 225 -11.46 -17.15 -1.17
CA ARG A 225 -10.58 -17.68 -0.11
C ARG A 225 -9.84 -18.96 -0.48
N ALA A 226 -10.24 -19.64 -1.54
CA ALA A 226 -9.64 -20.88 -2.01
C ALA A 226 -8.50 -20.67 -3.03
N VAL A 227 -8.28 -19.43 -3.46
CA VAL A 227 -7.21 -18.97 -4.35
C VAL A 227 -6.13 -18.25 -3.55
#